data_b99fcb434c4b3af1fe80efd04e378cc6
#
_entry.id   b99fcb434c4b3af1fe80efd04e378cc6
#
_cell.length_a   1.000
_cell.length_b   1.000
_cell.length_c   1.000
_cell.angle_alpha   90.00
_cell.angle_beta   90.00
_cell.angle_gamma   90.00
#
_symmetry.space_group_name_H-M   'P 1'
#
loop_
_entity.id
_entity.type
_entity.pdbx_description
1 polymer ?
#
loop_
_entity_poly.entity_id
_entity_poly.type
_entity_poly.pdbx_seq_one_letter_code
_entity_poly.pdbx_strand_id
1 'polypeptide(L)'
;GHDDHGDHDDHDEEGHDDEEGHDDHDGHEGHGHGAYDPHFWFDPNRVAYATEYIESKLVEFDPSNASSYETAGSAYKDELKGLTGQVSDLISTVPSQNRKLITTHESLGYLEAKFGLEVLSTIIPSVDSANEISPAQLVDVIDVIEDNNIKVIFIEAEAPSVYAETIVAETGIKAVEGLWVETLKEGQSYPEFLIS
;
A
#
# COMPACT_ATOMS: atom_id res chain seq x y z
N GLY A 1 22.01 -66.76 -31.51
CA GLY A 1 22.74 -66.35 -32.69
C GLY A 1 23.05 -64.89 -32.71
N HIS A 2 24.32 -64.62 -32.64
CA HIS A 2 25.09 -63.49 -33.14
C HIS A 2 24.78 -62.10 -32.54
N ASP A 3 25.69 -61.57 -31.69
CA ASP A 3 26.98 -60.90 -32.07
C ASP A 3 26.71 -59.59 -32.75
N ASP A 4 27.27 -58.43 -32.50
CA ASP A 4 28.63 -58.14 -32.04
C ASP A 4 28.76 -56.61 -32.04
N HIS A 5 29.62 -56.09 -31.18
CA HIS A 5 30.47 -54.91 -31.32
C HIS A 5 29.81 -53.52 -31.63
N GLY A 6 30.28 -52.50 -31.11
CA GLY A 6 31.59 -51.96 -30.65
C GLY A 6 31.40 -50.55 -30.19
N ASP A 7 32.12 -50.25 -29.21
CA ASP A 7 33.23 -49.36 -29.05
C ASP A 7 33.14 -47.90 -29.52
N HIS A 8 33.56 -47.08 -28.58
CA HIS A 8 34.25 -45.75 -28.69
C HIS A 8 33.38 -44.56 -29.05
N ASP A 9 33.52 -43.41 -28.44
CA ASP A 9 34.71 -42.69 -28.01
C ASP A 9 34.34 -41.60 -26.98
N ASP A 10 35.33 -41.34 -26.18
CA ASP A 10 35.53 -40.19 -25.31
C ASP A 10 35.24 -38.84 -25.98
N HIS A 11 34.54 -37.97 -25.31
CA HIS A 11 34.77 -36.56 -25.44
C HIS A 11 34.69 -35.84 -24.11
N ASP A 12 35.87 -35.48 -23.69
CA ASP A 12 36.40 -34.32 -22.99
C ASP A 12 35.42 -33.40 -22.23
N GLU A 13 35.86 -33.22 -21.00
CA GLU A 13 35.61 -32.16 -20.06
C GLU A 13 35.63 -30.76 -20.74
N GLU A 14 34.56 -29.99 -20.63
CA GLU A 14 34.70 -28.57 -20.41
C GLU A 14 33.78 -28.14 -19.28
N GLY A 15 34.41 -27.68 -18.21
CA GLY A 15 33.76 -27.09 -17.07
C GLY A 15 33.14 -25.75 -17.45
N HIS A 16 31.90 -25.57 -17.10
CA HIS A 16 31.30 -24.25 -16.95
C HIS A 16 31.00 -24.04 -15.48
N ASP A 17 31.90 -23.33 -14.84
CA ASP A 17 31.66 -22.62 -13.60
C ASP A 17 30.74 -21.46 -13.92
N ASP A 18 29.44 -21.68 -13.79
CA ASP A 18 28.46 -20.59 -13.66
C ASP A 18 28.15 -20.42 -12.17
N GLU A 19 28.94 -19.56 -11.53
CA GLU A 19 28.56 -18.95 -10.26
C GLU A 19 27.35 -18.05 -10.49
N GLU A 20 26.16 -18.63 -10.48
CA GLU A 20 24.92 -17.86 -10.29
C GLU A 20 24.85 -17.48 -8.80
N GLY A 21 25.25 -16.25 -8.54
CA GLY A 21 24.99 -15.57 -7.27
C GLY A 21 23.48 -15.54 -7.08
N HIS A 22 23.00 -16.32 -6.12
CA HIS A 22 21.67 -16.13 -5.56
C HIS A 22 21.70 -14.85 -4.73
N ASP A 23 21.28 -13.76 -5.34
CA ASP A 23 20.83 -12.61 -4.59
C ASP A 23 19.53 -13.03 -3.88
N ASP A 24 19.68 -13.37 -2.61
CA ASP A 24 18.56 -13.50 -1.68
C ASP A 24 17.93 -12.12 -1.51
N HIS A 25 17.06 -11.75 -2.46
CA HIS A 25 16.05 -10.76 -2.22
C HIS A 25 15.01 -11.41 -1.31
N ASP A 26 15.15 -11.16 -0.01
CA ASP A 26 14.05 -11.27 0.94
C ASP A 26 12.93 -10.35 0.44
N GLY A 27 12.16 -10.88 -0.51
CA GLY A 27 10.93 -10.28 -0.97
C GLY A 27 9.94 -10.36 0.18
N HIS A 28 9.62 -9.21 0.74
CA HIS A 28 8.40 -9.07 1.51
C HIS A 28 7.27 -9.61 0.63
N GLU A 29 6.77 -10.81 0.95
CA GLU A 29 5.58 -11.36 0.34
C GLU A 29 4.42 -10.43 0.69
N GLY A 30 4.12 -9.52 -0.24
CA GLY A 30 2.97 -8.63 -0.16
C GLY A 30 1.71 -9.46 -0.01
N HIS A 31 1.05 -9.32 1.10
CA HIS A 31 -0.17 -10.03 1.42
C HIS A 31 -1.29 -9.56 0.48
N GLY A 32 -1.62 -10.33 -0.44
CA GLY A 32 -2.76 -10.63 -1.27
C GLY A 32 -3.91 -9.65 -1.47
N HIS A 33 -3.69 -8.38 -1.74
CA HIS A 33 -4.57 -7.67 -2.65
C HIS A 33 -4.17 -8.14 -4.04
N GLY A 34 -5.09 -8.57 -4.91
CA GLY A 34 -4.77 -9.06 -6.26
C GLY A 34 -3.64 -8.27 -6.95
N ALA A 35 -3.41 -8.44 -8.25
CA ALA A 35 -2.30 -7.80 -8.96
C ALA A 35 -2.24 -6.26 -8.86
N TYR A 36 -3.25 -5.61 -8.25
CA TYR A 36 -3.39 -4.16 -8.14
C TYR A 36 -3.95 -3.75 -6.78
N ASP A 37 -3.28 -2.79 -6.11
CA ASP A 37 -3.78 -2.10 -4.93
C ASP A 37 -4.98 -1.21 -5.32
N PRO A 38 -6.17 -1.41 -4.71
CA PRO A 38 -7.34 -0.62 -5.04
C PRO A 38 -7.34 0.79 -4.45
N HIS A 39 -6.51 1.09 -3.45
CA HIS A 39 -6.55 2.31 -2.63
C HIS A 39 -5.94 3.55 -3.31
N PHE A 40 -6.17 3.70 -4.62
CA PHE A 40 -5.58 4.75 -5.44
C PHE A 40 -5.92 6.18 -4.98
N TRP A 41 -6.97 6.35 -4.20
CA TRP A 41 -7.41 7.65 -3.68
C TRP A 41 -6.44 8.27 -2.67
N PHE A 42 -5.46 7.54 -2.18
CA PHE A 42 -4.38 8.11 -1.37
C PHE A 42 -3.31 8.85 -2.18
N ASP A 43 -3.40 8.87 -3.52
CA ASP A 43 -2.63 9.77 -4.38
C ASP A 43 -3.57 10.70 -5.18
N PRO A 44 -3.64 12.01 -4.87
CA PRO A 44 -4.50 12.94 -5.59
C PRO A 44 -4.26 12.99 -7.10
N ASN A 45 -3.06 12.66 -7.57
CA ASN A 45 -2.79 12.59 -9.00
C ASN A 45 -3.53 11.42 -9.66
N ARG A 46 -3.69 10.30 -8.96
CA ARG A 46 -4.47 9.16 -9.45
C ARG A 46 -5.97 9.49 -9.48
N VAL A 47 -6.44 10.23 -8.49
CA VAL A 47 -7.82 10.76 -8.50
C VAL A 47 -8.02 11.75 -9.66
N ALA A 48 -7.02 12.55 -10.02
CA ALA A 48 -7.09 13.41 -11.20
C ALA A 48 -7.19 12.61 -12.50
N TYR A 49 -6.47 11.49 -12.66
CA TYR A 49 -6.65 10.58 -13.80
C TYR A 49 -8.04 9.95 -13.84
N ALA A 50 -8.56 9.52 -12.70
CA ALA A 50 -9.93 9.02 -12.62
C ALA A 50 -10.96 10.09 -13.01
N THR A 51 -10.75 11.33 -12.56
CA THR A 51 -11.57 12.49 -12.94
C THR A 51 -11.55 12.72 -14.45
N GLU A 52 -10.40 12.70 -15.08
CA GLU A 52 -10.24 12.85 -16.53
C GLU A 52 -10.98 11.74 -17.30
N TYR A 53 -10.87 10.50 -16.83
CA TYR A 53 -11.60 9.39 -17.43
C TYR A 53 -13.12 9.56 -17.31
N ILE A 54 -13.61 9.94 -16.12
CA ILE A 54 -15.05 10.20 -15.88
C ILE A 54 -15.53 11.36 -16.77
N GLU A 55 -14.77 12.47 -16.81
CA GLU A 55 -15.05 13.62 -17.68
C GLU A 55 -15.22 13.18 -19.15
N SER A 56 -14.26 12.40 -19.66
CA SER A 56 -14.30 11.92 -21.03
C SER A 56 -15.53 11.06 -21.34
N LYS A 57 -15.97 10.24 -20.38
CA LYS A 57 -17.16 9.40 -20.52
C LYS A 57 -18.46 10.22 -20.42
N LEU A 58 -18.51 11.23 -19.61
CA LEU A 58 -19.65 12.15 -19.54
C LEU A 58 -19.79 12.95 -20.84
N VAL A 59 -18.69 13.44 -21.40
CA VAL A 59 -18.69 14.13 -22.71
C VAL A 59 -19.16 13.20 -23.84
N GLU A 60 -18.70 11.95 -23.85
CA GLU A 60 -19.12 10.94 -24.82
C GLU A 60 -20.62 10.63 -24.70
N PHE A 61 -21.12 10.50 -23.48
CA PHE A 61 -22.51 10.12 -23.21
C PHE A 61 -23.51 11.28 -23.39
N ASP A 62 -23.10 12.49 -23.01
CA ASP A 62 -23.92 13.72 -23.10
C ASP A 62 -23.12 14.88 -23.73
N PRO A 63 -22.93 14.85 -25.06
CA PRO A 63 -22.17 15.88 -25.76
C PRO A 63 -22.76 17.29 -25.66
N SER A 64 -24.07 17.39 -25.37
CA SER A 64 -24.75 18.70 -25.26
C SER A 64 -24.26 19.51 -24.04
N ASN A 65 -23.75 18.84 -23.02
CA ASN A 65 -23.20 19.43 -21.80
C ASN A 65 -21.65 19.32 -21.70
N ALA A 66 -20.97 18.95 -22.80
CA ALA A 66 -19.51 18.74 -22.83
C ALA A 66 -18.71 19.86 -22.16
N SER A 67 -18.97 21.12 -22.53
CA SER A 67 -18.27 22.28 -21.95
C SER A 67 -18.44 22.43 -20.44
N SER A 68 -19.58 22.01 -19.89
CA SER A 68 -19.81 22.02 -18.43
C SER A 68 -18.97 20.95 -17.74
N TYR A 69 -18.89 19.75 -18.32
CA TYR A 69 -18.09 18.66 -17.79
C TYR A 69 -16.59 18.98 -17.85
N GLU A 70 -16.10 19.49 -18.98
CA GLU A 70 -14.71 19.92 -19.15
C GLU A 70 -14.31 21.03 -18.17
N THR A 71 -15.21 22.01 -17.96
CA THR A 71 -14.98 23.10 -17.02
C THR A 71 -14.89 22.60 -15.58
N ALA A 72 -15.83 21.75 -15.16
CA ALA A 72 -15.86 21.18 -13.82
C ALA A 72 -14.66 20.24 -13.58
N GLY A 73 -14.35 19.36 -14.54
CA GLY A 73 -13.23 18.46 -14.46
C GLY A 73 -11.89 19.20 -14.37
N SER A 74 -11.72 20.26 -15.18
CA SER A 74 -10.51 21.08 -15.12
C SER A 74 -10.34 21.76 -13.76
N ALA A 75 -11.41 22.37 -13.23
CA ALA A 75 -11.39 23.02 -11.93
C ALA A 75 -11.04 22.05 -10.79
N TYR A 76 -11.62 20.83 -10.82
CA TYR A 76 -11.35 19.83 -9.81
C TYR A 76 -9.93 19.27 -9.91
N LYS A 77 -9.40 19.06 -11.12
CA LYS A 77 -8.00 18.65 -11.32
C LYS A 77 -7.00 19.69 -10.78
N ASP A 78 -7.30 20.98 -10.90
CA ASP A 78 -6.47 22.05 -10.31
C ASP A 78 -6.54 22.01 -8.78
N GLU A 79 -7.71 21.75 -8.19
CA GLU A 79 -7.86 21.56 -6.74
C GLU A 79 -7.03 20.36 -6.24
N LEU A 80 -7.10 19.22 -6.92
CA LEU A 80 -6.32 18.02 -6.59
C LEU A 80 -4.81 18.24 -6.68
N LYS A 81 -4.35 19.05 -7.63
CA LYS A 81 -2.95 19.45 -7.72
C LYS A 81 -2.53 20.29 -6.51
N GLY A 82 -3.36 21.22 -6.06
CA GLY A 82 -3.14 21.97 -4.84
C GLY A 82 -3.12 21.08 -3.61
N LEU A 83 -4.02 20.10 -3.54
CA LEU A 83 -4.11 19.12 -2.45
C LEU A 83 -2.83 18.29 -2.31
N THR A 84 -2.22 17.88 -3.43
CA THR A 84 -0.92 17.18 -3.40
C THR A 84 0.14 17.98 -2.66
N GLY A 85 0.20 19.29 -2.88
CA GLY A 85 1.11 20.18 -2.15
C GLY A 85 0.80 20.25 -0.66
N GLN A 86 -0.47 20.39 -0.31
CA GLN A 86 -0.90 20.47 1.10
C GLN A 86 -0.56 19.19 1.88
N VAL A 87 -0.81 18.01 1.30
CA VAL A 87 -0.44 16.72 1.93
C VAL A 87 1.07 16.61 2.09
N SER A 88 1.83 16.99 1.06
CA SER A 88 3.29 17.00 1.13
C SER A 88 3.82 17.89 2.24
N ASP A 89 3.26 19.10 2.39
CA ASP A 89 3.63 20.04 3.43
C ASP A 89 3.32 19.50 4.82
N LEU A 90 2.13 18.91 5.02
CA LEU A 90 1.74 18.28 6.28
C LEU A 90 2.70 17.14 6.66
N ILE A 91 2.97 16.21 5.76
CA ILE A 91 3.87 15.09 6.01
C ILE A 91 5.31 15.56 6.24
N SER A 92 5.73 16.64 5.58
CA SER A 92 7.06 17.21 5.77
C SER A 92 7.30 17.76 7.19
N THR A 93 6.24 18.07 7.94
CA THR A 93 6.34 18.44 9.35
C THR A 93 6.78 17.30 10.26
N VAL A 94 6.58 16.05 9.81
CA VAL A 94 7.04 14.86 10.52
C VAL A 94 8.50 14.58 10.14
N PRO A 95 9.43 14.50 11.10
CA PRO A 95 10.81 14.13 10.81
C PRO A 95 10.89 12.78 10.09
N SER A 96 11.77 12.63 9.11
CA SER A 96 11.83 11.42 8.25
C SER A 96 11.99 10.12 9.03
N GLN A 97 12.76 10.13 10.11
CA GLN A 97 12.93 8.96 11.00
C GLN A 97 11.65 8.56 11.74
N ASN A 98 10.62 9.41 11.76
CA ASN A 98 9.34 9.17 12.43
C ASN A 98 8.21 8.89 11.43
N ARG A 99 8.51 8.79 10.12
CA ARG A 99 7.52 8.52 9.07
C ARG A 99 7.28 7.02 8.86
N LYS A 100 7.48 6.24 9.92
CA LYS A 100 7.25 4.81 9.96
C LYS A 100 5.91 4.53 10.64
N LEU A 101 5.08 3.72 10.00
CA LEU A 101 3.69 3.48 10.40
C LEU A 101 3.43 1.98 10.59
N ILE A 102 2.46 1.69 11.45
CA ILE A 102 1.73 0.43 11.47
C ILE A 102 0.25 0.78 11.39
N THR A 103 -0.45 0.14 10.48
CA THR A 103 -1.87 0.36 10.18
C THR A 103 -2.68 -0.90 10.44
N THR A 104 -4.00 -0.80 10.41
CA THR A 104 -4.84 -1.99 10.60
C THR A 104 -4.65 -2.96 9.43
N HIS A 105 -4.77 -2.50 8.18
CA HIS A 105 -4.52 -3.32 6.99
C HIS A 105 -3.67 -2.57 5.95
N GLU A 106 -3.29 -3.26 4.89
CA GLU A 106 -2.47 -2.70 3.81
C GLU A 106 -3.33 -1.85 2.87
N SER A 107 -3.35 -0.54 3.12
CA SER A 107 -4.19 0.43 2.38
C SER A 107 -3.44 1.67 1.94
N LEU A 108 -2.28 1.97 2.52
CA LEU A 108 -1.59 3.24 2.35
C LEU A 108 -0.44 3.20 1.33
N GLY A 109 -0.33 2.15 0.50
CA GLY A 109 0.77 1.98 -0.44
C GLY A 109 0.97 3.15 -1.39
N TYR A 110 -0.10 3.78 -1.89
CA TYR A 110 0.03 4.97 -2.73
C TYR A 110 0.43 6.23 -1.95
N LEU A 111 -0.02 6.36 -0.70
CA LEU A 111 0.40 7.46 0.18
C LEU A 111 1.89 7.35 0.51
N GLU A 112 2.32 6.13 0.84
CA GLU A 112 3.73 5.78 1.10
C GLU A 112 4.62 6.13 -0.10
N ALA A 113 4.31 5.57 -1.27
CA ALA A 113 5.07 5.79 -2.50
C ALA A 113 5.12 7.27 -2.91
N LYS A 114 4.04 8.03 -2.64
CA LYS A 114 3.92 9.42 -3.07
C LYS A 114 4.58 10.41 -2.13
N PHE A 115 4.47 10.19 -0.82
CA PHE A 115 4.82 11.22 0.19
C PHE A 115 5.96 10.80 1.13
N GLY A 116 6.54 9.62 0.93
CA GLY A 116 7.71 9.18 1.68
C GLY A 116 7.38 8.80 3.14
N LEU A 117 6.24 8.18 3.34
CA LEU A 117 5.93 7.37 4.51
C LEU A 117 6.47 5.96 4.31
N GLU A 118 6.53 5.16 5.35
CA GLU A 118 6.95 3.77 5.32
C GLU A 118 6.02 2.95 6.21
N VAL A 119 5.19 2.10 5.59
CA VAL A 119 4.33 1.16 6.32
C VAL A 119 5.14 -0.12 6.57
N LEU A 120 5.56 -0.31 7.80
CA LEU A 120 6.45 -1.43 8.16
C LEU A 120 5.70 -2.74 8.35
N SER A 121 4.45 -2.68 8.78
CA SER A 121 3.61 -3.84 9.01
C SER A 121 2.15 -3.43 9.10
N THR A 122 1.27 -4.41 9.00
CA THR A 122 -0.17 -4.27 9.24
C THR A 122 -0.62 -5.24 10.32
N ILE A 123 -1.69 -4.87 11.05
CA ILE A 123 -2.22 -5.70 12.14
C ILE A 123 -2.96 -6.91 11.56
N ILE A 124 -3.72 -6.71 10.49
CA ILE A 124 -4.44 -7.77 9.77
C ILE A 124 -4.07 -7.76 8.28
N PRO A 125 -4.09 -8.93 7.61
CA PRO A 125 -3.72 -8.99 6.18
C PRO A 125 -4.68 -8.25 5.26
N SER A 126 -5.99 -8.23 5.58
CA SER A 126 -7.04 -7.60 4.77
C SER A 126 -8.30 -7.42 5.60
N VAL A 127 -9.10 -6.38 5.29
CA VAL A 127 -10.43 -6.16 5.92
C VAL A 127 -11.44 -7.24 5.58
N ASP A 128 -11.31 -7.88 4.41
CA ASP A 128 -12.17 -8.99 3.99
C ASP A 128 -11.82 -10.31 4.69
N SER A 129 -10.63 -10.38 5.29
CA SER A 129 -10.25 -11.52 6.09
C SER A 129 -10.94 -11.38 7.46
N ALA A 130 -12.09 -12.04 7.64
CA ALA A 130 -12.61 -12.37 8.97
C ALA A 130 -11.60 -13.24 9.75
N ASN A 131 -10.37 -13.30 9.29
CA ASN A 131 -9.31 -14.15 9.78
C ASN A 131 -8.64 -13.48 10.95
N GLU A 132 -8.81 -14.12 12.07
CA GLU A 132 -7.98 -13.89 13.24
C GLU A 132 -6.51 -14.04 12.81
N ILE A 133 -5.70 -13.06 13.17
CA ILE A 133 -4.24 -13.23 13.03
C ILE A 133 -3.79 -14.33 13.98
N SER A 134 -2.80 -15.09 13.55
CA SER A 134 -2.20 -16.11 14.41
C SER A 134 -1.40 -15.44 15.54
N PRO A 135 -1.20 -16.11 16.67
CA PRO A 135 -0.30 -15.61 17.70
C PRO A 135 1.11 -15.32 17.20
N ALA A 136 1.60 -16.03 16.19
CA ALA A 136 2.91 -15.76 15.60
C ALA A 136 2.92 -14.42 14.86
N GLN A 137 1.92 -14.14 14.04
CA GLN A 137 1.80 -12.85 13.36
C GLN A 137 1.68 -11.67 14.33
N LEU A 138 0.99 -11.86 15.46
CA LEU A 138 0.93 -10.83 16.50
C LEU A 138 2.31 -10.55 17.11
N VAL A 139 3.10 -11.60 17.36
CA VAL A 139 4.49 -11.45 17.82
C VAL A 139 5.33 -10.71 16.77
N ASP A 140 5.21 -11.07 15.50
CA ASP A 140 5.95 -10.40 14.40
C ASP A 140 5.66 -8.88 14.37
N VAL A 141 4.38 -8.49 14.55
CA VAL A 141 4.01 -7.05 14.63
C VAL A 141 4.63 -6.37 15.85
N ILE A 142 4.64 -7.04 17.01
CA ILE A 142 5.26 -6.51 18.22
C ILE A 142 6.77 -6.34 18.04
N ASP A 143 7.45 -7.33 17.46
CA ASP A 143 8.89 -7.26 17.17
C ASP A 143 9.21 -6.10 16.22
N VAL A 144 8.42 -5.90 15.16
CA VAL A 144 8.57 -4.75 14.25
C VAL A 144 8.43 -3.42 14.99
N ILE A 145 7.49 -3.31 15.93
CA ILE A 145 7.30 -2.11 16.75
C ILE A 145 8.53 -1.82 17.60
N GLU A 146 9.06 -2.83 18.29
CA GLU A 146 10.20 -2.69 19.18
C GLU A 146 11.49 -2.39 18.42
N ASP A 147 11.78 -3.13 17.36
CA ASP A 147 13.01 -3.01 16.55
C ASP A 147 13.09 -1.64 15.85
N ASN A 148 11.94 -1.09 15.43
CA ASN A 148 11.89 0.20 14.76
C ASN A 148 11.55 1.37 15.68
N ASN A 149 11.39 1.13 16.99
CA ASN A 149 11.06 2.15 17.98
C ASN A 149 9.78 2.95 17.61
N ILE A 150 8.78 2.25 17.08
CA ILE A 150 7.48 2.84 16.71
C ILE A 150 6.80 3.37 17.98
N LYS A 151 6.18 4.55 17.88
CA LYS A 151 5.57 5.22 19.03
C LYS A 151 4.04 5.23 18.98
N VAL A 152 3.50 4.98 17.79
CA VAL A 152 2.06 5.07 17.54
C VAL A 152 1.65 4.06 16.48
N ILE A 153 0.48 3.44 16.68
CA ILE A 153 -0.24 2.69 15.66
C ILE A 153 -1.53 3.40 15.32
N PHE A 154 -1.98 3.26 14.08
CA PHE A 154 -3.23 3.85 13.59
C PHE A 154 -4.26 2.75 13.37
N ILE A 155 -5.42 2.92 14.03
CA ILE A 155 -6.53 1.97 13.99
C ILE A 155 -7.64 2.55 13.12
N GLU A 156 -8.01 1.80 12.12
CA GLU A 156 -9.02 2.21 11.15
C GLU A 156 -10.42 2.17 11.77
N ALA A 157 -11.25 3.14 11.37
CA ALA A 157 -12.62 3.24 11.87
C ALA A 157 -13.52 2.15 11.28
N GLU A 158 -13.24 1.76 10.04
CA GLU A 158 -14.00 0.75 9.30
C GLU A 158 -13.59 -0.69 9.64
N ALA A 159 -12.37 -0.87 10.12
CA ALA A 159 -11.79 -2.17 10.49
C ALA A 159 -11.15 -2.13 11.88
N PRO A 160 -11.92 -1.93 12.96
CA PRO A 160 -11.36 -1.89 14.30
C PRO A 160 -10.74 -3.24 14.66
N SER A 161 -9.52 -3.20 15.18
CA SER A 161 -8.76 -4.40 15.53
C SER A 161 -8.82 -4.72 17.00
N VAL A 162 -9.29 -5.91 17.35
CA VAL A 162 -9.24 -6.44 18.73
C VAL A 162 -7.81 -6.69 19.21
N TYR A 163 -6.86 -6.78 18.30
CA TYR A 163 -5.45 -7.00 18.62
C TYR A 163 -4.72 -5.71 19.01
N ALA A 164 -5.28 -4.55 18.66
CA ALA A 164 -4.67 -3.26 18.98
C ALA A 164 -4.50 -3.08 20.50
N GLU A 165 -5.49 -3.50 21.30
CA GLU A 165 -5.40 -3.47 22.77
C GLU A 165 -4.26 -4.34 23.30
N THR A 166 -4.07 -5.53 22.71
CA THR A 166 -2.97 -6.43 23.09
C THR A 166 -1.61 -5.82 22.73
N ILE A 167 -1.47 -5.28 21.52
CA ILE A 167 -0.24 -4.62 21.09
C ILE A 167 0.12 -3.46 21.99
N VAL A 168 -0.86 -2.62 22.34
CA VAL A 168 -0.66 -1.49 23.27
C VAL A 168 -0.26 -1.98 24.66
N ALA A 169 -0.87 -3.04 25.15
CA ALA A 169 -0.57 -3.60 26.48
C ALA A 169 0.85 -4.17 26.56
N GLU A 170 1.31 -4.86 25.51
CA GLU A 170 2.64 -5.49 25.48
C GLU A 170 3.77 -4.48 25.21
N THR A 171 3.54 -3.50 24.32
CA THR A 171 4.58 -2.59 23.87
C THR A 171 4.59 -1.22 24.55
N GLY A 172 3.46 -0.84 25.16
CA GLY A 172 3.28 0.49 25.78
C GLY A 172 3.16 1.64 24.78
N ILE A 173 3.00 1.37 23.46
CA ILE A 173 2.83 2.41 22.46
C ILE A 173 1.43 3.02 22.50
N LYS A 174 1.25 4.14 21.79
CA LYS A 174 -0.06 4.81 21.69
C LYS A 174 -0.83 4.26 20.50
N ALA A 175 -2.11 3.92 20.68
CA ALA A 175 -3.05 3.74 19.58
C ALA A 175 -3.76 5.08 19.28
N VAL A 176 -3.90 5.40 18.00
CA VAL A 176 -4.74 6.47 17.48
C VAL A 176 -5.86 5.82 16.69
N GLU A 177 -7.07 5.91 17.22
CA GLU A 177 -8.26 5.30 16.63
C GLU A 177 -8.97 6.28 15.70
N GLY A 178 -9.79 5.73 14.80
CA GLY A 178 -10.66 6.51 13.93
C GLY A 178 -9.99 7.03 12.67
N LEU A 179 -8.93 6.37 12.20
CA LEU A 179 -8.41 6.60 10.85
C LEU A 179 -9.45 6.09 9.83
N TRP A 180 -9.95 6.98 8.98
CA TRP A 180 -10.84 6.61 7.88
C TRP A 180 -10.02 6.30 6.64
N VAL A 181 -10.30 5.18 6.01
CA VAL A 181 -9.49 4.64 4.92
C VAL A 181 -10.34 4.33 3.69
N GLU A 182 -11.49 3.66 3.88
CA GLU A 182 -12.30 3.12 2.79
C GLU A 182 -13.42 4.05 2.36
N THR A 183 -13.92 4.89 3.27
CA THR A 183 -15.11 5.70 3.02
C THR A 183 -14.93 7.14 3.51
N LEU A 184 -15.72 8.06 2.96
CA LEU A 184 -15.84 9.41 3.45
C LEU A 184 -16.83 9.46 4.62
N LYS A 185 -16.54 10.29 5.62
CA LYS A 185 -17.54 10.63 6.64
C LYS A 185 -18.71 11.38 6.01
N GLU A 186 -19.87 11.31 6.62
CA GLU A 186 -21.04 12.03 6.13
C GLU A 186 -20.75 13.54 6.00
N GLY A 187 -20.95 14.06 4.80
CA GLY A 187 -20.71 15.47 4.45
C GLY A 187 -19.25 15.86 4.23
N GLN A 188 -18.32 14.92 4.36
CA GLN A 188 -16.89 15.16 4.12
C GLN A 188 -16.58 15.12 2.61
N SER A 189 -15.82 16.10 2.13
CA SER A 189 -15.25 16.07 0.79
C SER A 189 -13.97 15.23 0.73
N TYR A 190 -13.56 14.82 -0.47
CA TYR A 190 -12.31 14.09 -0.64
C TYR A 190 -11.05 14.89 -0.18
N PRO A 191 -10.90 16.21 -0.47
CA PRO A 191 -9.82 16.98 0.10
C PRO A 191 -9.80 16.98 1.63
N GLU A 192 -10.96 17.14 2.27
CA GLU A 192 -11.05 17.08 3.74
C GLU A 192 -10.70 15.70 4.30
N PHE A 193 -11.08 14.63 3.59
CA PHE A 193 -10.70 13.27 3.97
C PHE A 193 -9.18 13.10 3.99
N LEU A 194 -8.50 13.56 2.96
CA LEU A 194 -7.07 13.31 2.81
C LEU A 194 -6.18 14.15 3.76
N ILE A 195 -6.67 15.29 4.25
CA ILE A 195 -5.93 16.21 5.15
C ILE A 195 -6.40 16.16 6.61
N SER A 196 -7.45 15.38 6.94
CA SER A 196 -7.96 15.24 8.31
C SER A 196 -7.22 14.17 9.07
#